data_1097ad2fdf175cd6a06fa18146390db8
#
_entry.id   1097ad2fdf175cd6a06fa18146390db8
#
_cell.length_a   1.000
_cell.length_b   1.000
_cell.length_c   1.000
_cell.angle_alpha   90.00
_cell.angle_beta   90.00
_cell.angle_gamma   90.00
#
_symmetry.space_group_name_H-M   'P 1'
#
loop_
_entity.id
_entity.type
_entity.pdbx_description
1 polymer ?
#
loop_
_entity_poly.entity_id
_entity_poly.type
_entity_poly.pdbx_seq_one_letter_code
_entity_poly.pdbx_strand_id
1 'polypeptide(L)'
;MKTKQVFGLKIQPPKKSAFMIETPENLPKLHMLLLASGKRGGGKSVAVSNLVRMYLEQGILDRVMLISPTYWSNKEIFEPLNIDEDDIIEPSKDAVKTVVEKVEADKAEWDDFQVRIKKWKDFQKLMKSDKPMWSINPELLLEYMDMGFLDNAERPVWKYAQERLPRIFLIIDDSMGTDLMNPKSGLTNLCIKHRHIAEGTGISIAMLVQSYSAQQGIARPIRENCTFLCLFKNNSEQQIKKIYEEVGDKLTEEQFAKMFEYATNEPYSFMCIDFAPKKPEYKFRKRFEEYLITPSVADT
;
A
#
# COMPACT_ATOMS: atom_id res chain seq x y z
N MET A 1 29.77 -10.06 -29.30
CA MET A 1 29.59 -11.03 -28.22
C MET A 1 29.03 -12.31 -28.80
N LYS A 2 29.67 -13.49 -28.59
CA LYS A 2 29.13 -14.77 -29.08
C LYS A 2 28.38 -15.44 -27.91
N THR A 3 27.11 -15.78 -28.09
CA THR A 3 26.29 -16.46 -27.09
C THR A 3 26.10 -17.92 -27.45
N LYS A 4 26.17 -18.83 -26.47
CA LYS A 4 25.87 -20.26 -26.65
C LYS A 4 24.71 -20.61 -25.72
N GLN A 5 23.63 -21.16 -26.29
CA GLN A 5 22.50 -21.64 -25.49
C GLN A 5 22.86 -22.90 -24.72
N VAL A 6 22.47 -22.93 -23.45
CA VAL A 6 22.55 -24.12 -22.59
C VAL A 6 21.18 -24.79 -22.60
N PHE A 7 21.11 -25.98 -23.19
CA PHE A 7 19.85 -26.73 -23.26
C PHE A 7 19.49 -27.36 -21.91
N GLY A 8 18.20 -27.35 -21.56
CA GLY A 8 17.68 -28.05 -20.38
C GLY A 8 17.42 -27.18 -19.14
N LEU A 9 17.88 -25.90 -19.11
CA LEU A 9 17.62 -24.98 -18.00
C LEU A 9 16.70 -23.85 -18.48
N LYS A 10 15.37 -24.08 -18.42
CA LYS A 10 14.38 -23.01 -18.61
C LYS A 10 13.86 -22.58 -17.26
N ILE A 11 14.15 -21.33 -16.89
CA ILE A 11 13.50 -20.67 -15.74
C ILE A 11 12.04 -20.39 -16.16
N GLN A 12 11.11 -21.02 -15.46
CA GLN A 12 9.70 -20.69 -15.64
C GLN A 12 9.36 -19.53 -14.71
N PRO A 13 8.91 -18.38 -15.22
CA PRO A 13 8.45 -17.30 -14.35
C PRO A 13 7.23 -17.77 -13.54
N PRO A 14 7.05 -17.29 -12.30
CA PRO A 14 5.87 -17.59 -11.51
C PRO A 14 4.61 -17.15 -12.28
N LYS A 15 3.53 -17.95 -12.19
CA LYS A 15 2.29 -17.74 -12.95
C LYS A 15 1.62 -16.38 -12.70
N LYS A 16 1.80 -15.77 -11.51
CA LYS A 16 1.46 -14.37 -11.16
C LYS A 16 2.26 -13.98 -9.91
N SER A 17 2.67 -12.70 -9.82
CA SER A 17 3.08 -12.13 -8.54
C SER A 17 1.82 -11.95 -7.68
N ALA A 18 1.63 -12.82 -6.70
CA ALA A 18 0.47 -12.79 -5.80
C ALA A 18 0.42 -11.54 -4.89
N PHE A 19 1.51 -10.74 -4.89
CA PHE A 19 1.74 -9.68 -3.91
C PHE A 19 1.48 -8.26 -4.44
N MET A 20 1.12 -8.11 -5.71
CA MET A 20 0.73 -6.80 -6.27
C MET A 20 -0.72 -6.85 -6.73
N ILE A 21 -1.52 -5.93 -6.22
CA ILE A 21 -2.91 -5.79 -6.59
C ILE A 21 -3.00 -4.86 -7.78
N GLU A 22 -3.59 -5.36 -8.85
CA GLU A 22 -3.88 -4.55 -10.04
C GLU A 22 -4.95 -3.49 -9.70
N THR A 23 -4.74 -2.30 -10.25
CA THR A 23 -5.56 -1.12 -10.04
C THR A 23 -5.97 -0.56 -11.41
N PRO A 24 -6.95 0.36 -11.50
CA PRO A 24 -7.25 1.10 -12.73
C PRO A 24 -6.00 1.77 -13.32
N GLU A 25 -6.00 2.01 -14.65
CA GLU A 25 -4.80 2.42 -15.40
C GLU A 25 -4.15 3.70 -14.86
N ASN A 26 -4.94 4.63 -14.36
CA ASN A 26 -4.48 5.90 -13.80
C ASN A 26 -3.87 5.80 -12.40
N LEU A 27 -4.10 4.70 -11.67
CA LEU A 27 -3.59 4.54 -10.31
C LEU A 27 -2.40 3.57 -10.24
N PRO A 28 -1.37 3.88 -9.42
CA PRO A 28 -0.29 2.95 -9.14
C PRO A 28 -0.78 1.62 -8.55
N LYS A 29 -0.02 0.55 -8.72
CA LYS A 29 -0.34 -0.77 -8.15
C LYS A 29 -0.25 -0.76 -6.63
N LEU A 30 -1.12 -1.51 -5.95
CA LEU A 30 -0.99 -1.89 -4.54
C LEU A 30 -0.32 -3.30 -4.47
N HIS A 31 0.32 -3.73 -3.44
CA HIS A 31 0.76 -2.99 -2.25
C HIS A 31 2.02 -2.17 -2.57
N MET A 32 1.94 -0.85 -2.44
CA MET A 32 3.08 0.02 -2.72
C MET A 32 3.85 0.36 -1.45
N LEU A 33 5.14 0.65 -1.61
CA LEU A 33 5.94 1.44 -0.69
C LEU A 33 6.22 2.78 -1.37
N LEU A 34 5.50 3.81 -0.95
CA LEU A 34 5.60 5.17 -1.47
C LEU A 34 6.50 6.01 -0.58
N LEU A 35 7.45 6.71 -1.16
CA LEU A 35 8.22 7.76 -0.50
C LEU A 35 7.85 9.12 -1.09
N ALA A 36 7.37 10.06 -0.27
CA ALA A 36 7.14 11.45 -0.66
C ALA A 36 8.20 12.35 -0.02
N SER A 37 9.14 12.84 -0.82
CA SER A 37 10.27 13.65 -0.35
C SER A 37 10.15 15.09 -0.78
N GLY A 38 10.29 16.02 0.16
CA GLY A 38 10.25 17.45 -0.11
C GLY A 38 10.19 18.29 1.16
N LYS A 39 10.42 19.58 1.05
CA LYS A 39 10.43 20.52 2.18
C LYS A 39 9.09 20.56 2.91
N ARG A 40 9.10 21.02 4.15
CA ARG A 40 7.88 21.33 4.91
C ARG A 40 7.03 22.34 4.11
N GLY A 41 5.71 22.18 4.14
CA GLY A 41 4.80 23.03 3.37
C GLY A 41 4.79 22.77 1.86
N GLY A 42 5.52 21.77 1.34
CA GLY A 42 5.58 21.45 -0.08
C GLY A 42 4.35 20.70 -0.63
N GLY A 43 3.34 20.37 0.21
CA GLY A 43 2.11 19.71 -0.24
C GLY A 43 2.13 18.18 -0.18
N LYS A 44 3.15 17.56 0.45
CA LYS A 44 3.28 16.08 0.53
C LYS A 44 2.03 15.41 1.12
N SER A 45 1.59 15.86 2.30
CA SER A 45 0.45 15.28 3.01
C SER A 45 -0.83 15.41 2.21
N VAL A 46 -1.06 16.57 1.57
CA VAL A 46 -2.21 16.81 0.68
C VAL A 46 -2.16 15.88 -0.54
N ALA A 47 -1.00 15.75 -1.19
CA ALA A 47 -0.86 14.89 -2.36
C ALA A 47 -1.11 13.41 -2.03
N VAL A 48 -0.55 12.91 -0.92
CA VAL A 48 -0.75 11.51 -0.49
C VAL A 48 -2.21 11.29 -0.04
N SER A 49 -2.80 12.23 0.70
CA SER A 49 -4.21 12.17 1.08
C SER A 49 -5.12 12.07 -0.16
N ASN A 50 -4.88 12.93 -1.17
CA ASN A 50 -5.65 12.87 -2.42
C ASN A 50 -5.48 11.53 -3.15
N LEU A 51 -4.26 10.97 -3.21
CA LEU A 51 -4.02 9.66 -3.82
C LEU A 51 -4.81 8.56 -3.08
N VAL A 52 -4.74 8.54 -1.76
CA VAL A 52 -5.44 7.53 -0.92
C VAL A 52 -6.95 7.70 -1.05
N ARG A 53 -7.45 8.93 -1.09
CA ARG A 53 -8.87 9.21 -1.34
C ARG A 53 -9.34 8.64 -2.68
N MET A 54 -8.56 8.79 -3.76
CA MET A 54 -8.90 8.20 -5.07
C MET A 54 -9.04 6.67 -5.00
N TYR A 55 -8.22 5.98 -4.20
CA TYR A 55 -8.38 4.54 -3.98
C TYR A 55 -9.63 4.19 -3.18
N LEU A 56 -9.96 4.98 -2.15
CA LEU A 56 -11.17 4.80 -1.34
C LEU A 56 -12.45 5.01 -2.17
N GLU A 57 -12.53 6.11 -2.92
CA GLU A 57 -13.67 6.45 -3.79
C GLU A 57 -13.93 5.38 -4.87
N GLN A 58 -12.89 4.68 -5.32
CA GLN A 58 -13.01 3.57 -6.27
C GLN A 58 -13.24 2.21 -5.61
N GLY A 59 -13.41 2.15 -4.28
CA GLY A 59 -13.60 0.91 -3.54
C GLY A 59 -12.41 -0.04 -3.61
N ILE A 60 -11.21 0.48 -3.84
CA ILE A 60 -9.97 -0.30 -3.95
C ILE A 60 -9.36 -0.52 -2.57
N LEU A 61 -9.45 0.47 -1.68
CA LEU A 61 -9.01 0.40 -0.28
C LEU A 61 -10.21 0.23 0.64
N ASP A 62 -9.99 -0.41 1.77
CA ASP A 62 -11.00 -0.68 2.79
C ASP A 62 -10.67 0.02 4.12
N ARG A 63 -9.38 0.26 4.41
CA ARG A 63 -8.92 0.81 5.68
C ARG A 63 -7.70 1.69 5.49
N VAL A 64 -7.64 2.80 6.21
CA VAL A 64 -6.48 3.70 6.27
C VAL A 64 -6.02 3.81 7.70
N MET A 65 -4.70 3.67 7.94
CA MET A 65 -4.06 3.91 9.21
C MET A 65 -3.11 5.10 9.07
N LEU A 66 -2.96 5.89 10.10
CA LEU A 66 -2.08 7.07 10.11
C LEU A 66 -1.16 7.05 11.33
N ILE A 67 0.14 7.16 11.10
CA ILE A 67 1.11 7.48 12.14
C ILE A 67 1.54 8.94 11.95
N SER A 68 1.17 9.81 12.86
CA SER A 68 1.53 11.24 12.79
C SER A 68 1.48 11.91 14.17
N PRO A 69 2.55 12.61 14.57
CA PRO A 69 2.54 13.41 15.81
C PRO A 69 1.75 14.70 15.65
N THR A 70 1.43 15.10 14.43
CA THR A 70 0.80 16.39 14.10
C THR A 70 -0.62 16.25 13.56
N TYR A 71 -1.23 15.07 13.68
CA TYR A 71 -2.59 14.82 13.16
C TYR A 71 -3.59 15.88 13.61
N TRP A 72 -3.66 16.15 14.91
CA TRP A 72 -4.64 17.08 15.47
C TRP A 72 -4.50 18.51 14.95
N SER A 73 -3.28 18.91 14.58
CA SER A 73 -2.99 20.22 13.97
C SER A 73 -3.26 20.27 12.48
N ASN A 74 -3.32 19.11 11.83
CA ASN A 74 -3.47 18.96 10.35
C ASN A 74 -4.70 18.11 9.99
N LYS A 75 -5.67 18.03 10.90
CA LYS A 75 -6.85 17.16 10.75
C LYS A 75 -7.56 17.34 9.41
N GLU A 76 -7.72 18.58 8.96
CA GLU A 76 -8.40 18.93 7.70
C GLU A 76 -7.81 18.22 6.47
N ILE A 77 -6.50 17.92 6.48
CA ILE A 77 -5.84 17.23 5.35
C ILE A 77 -6.26 15.77 5.26
N PHE A 78 -6.49 15.12 6.41
CA PHE A 78 -6.78 13.69 6.49
C PHE A 78 -8.27 13.39 6.70
N GLU A 79 -9.09 14.39 7.05
CA GLU A 79 -10.54 14.26 7.24
C GLU A 79 -11.24 13.55 6.05
N PRO A 80 -10.90 13.84 4.77
CA PRO A 80 -11.52 13.17 3.64
C PRO A 80 -11.24 11.66 3.55
N LEU A 81 -10.28 11.14 4.33
CA LEU A 81 -9.95 9.71 4.37
C LEU A 81 -10.80 8.92 5.36
N ASN A 82 -11.57 9.62 6.20
CA ASN A 82 -12.45 9.03 7.22
C ASN A 82 -11.74 7.95 8.05
N ILE A 83 -10.57 8.31 8.60
CA ILE A 83 -9.74 7.40 9.40
C ILE A 83 -10.37 7.24 10.78
N ASP A 84 -10.57 6.00 11.22
CA ASP A 84 -11.04 5.70 12.57
C ASP A 84 -10.05 6.23 13.62
N GLU A 85 -10.54 6.74 14.75
CA GLU A 85 -9.68 7.30 15.79
C GLU A 85 -8.67 6.27 16.31
N ASP A 86 -9.06 5.01 16.41
CA ASP A 86 -8.18 3.89 16.80
C ASP A 86 -7.05 3.63 15.78
N ASP A 87 -7.19 4.12 14.55
CA ASP A 87 -6.19 3.97 13.49
C ASP A 87 -5.24 5.16 13.37
N ILE A 88 -5.40 6.14 14.25
CA ILE A 88 -4.48 7.26 14.42
C ILE A 88 -3.50 6.90 15.54
N ILE A 89 -2.25 6.65 15.14
CA ILE A 89 -1.22 6.05 15.97
C ILE A 89 -0.12 7.08 16.24
N GLU A 90 0.28 7.24 17.50
CA GLU A 90 1.42 8.07 17.85
C GLU A 90 2.74 7.43 17.41
N PRO A 91 3.72 8.20 16.87
CA PRO A 91 4.99 7.69 16.34
C PRO A 91 5.95 7.26 17.46
N SER A 92 5.59 6.23 18.19
CA SER A 92 6.37 5.58 19.24
C SER A 92 7.20 4.41 18.71
N LYS A 93 8.06 3.86 19.58
CA LYS A 93 8.80 2.62 19.28
C LYS A 93 7.90 1.41 19.03
N ASP A 94 6.68 1.42 19.60
CA ASP A 94 5.72 0.32 19.53
C ASP A 94 4.70 0.51 18.37
N ALA A 95 4.71 1.66 17.69
CA ALA A 95 3.76 1.97 16.61
C ALA A 95 3.73 0.91 15.51
N VAL A 96 4.90 0.38 15.13
CA VAL A 96 5.00 -0.70 14.12
C VAL A 96 4.30 -1.97 14.61
N LYS A 97 4.50 -2.33 15.87
CA LYS A 97 3.86 -3.49 16.50
C LYS A 97 2.34 -3.33 16.48
N THR A 98 1.84 -2.16 16.88
CA THR A 98 0.41 -1.83 16.84
C THR A 98 -0.18 -1.98 15.43
N VAL A 99 0.51 -1.47 14.41
CA VAL A 99 0.07 -1.64 13.01
C VAL A 99 -0.02 -3.11 12.62
N VAL A 100 1.01 -3.92 12.93
CA VAL A 100 1.04 -5.34 12.59
C VAL A 100 -0.09 -6.09 13.30
N GLU A 101 -0.28 -5.87 14.60
CA GLU A 101 -1.37 -6.48 15.40
C GLU A 101 -2.76 -6.17 14.82
N LYS A 102 -3.00 -4.93 14.36
CA LYS A 102 -4.26 -4.54 13.73
C LYS A 102 -4.48 -5.26 12.38
N VAL A 103 -3.43 -5.41 11.58
CA VAL A 103 -3.52 -6.15 10.30
C VAL A 103 -3.74 -7.64 10.54
N GLU A 104 -3.09 -8.22 11.55
CA GLU A 104 -3.29 -9.63 11.96
C GLU A 104 -4.71 -9.86 12.49
N ALA A 105 -5.27 -8.91 13.24
CA ALA A 105 -6.65 -8.96 13.70
C ALA A 105 -7.65 -8.94 12.53
N ASP A 106 -7.46 -8.06 11.55
CA ASP A 106 -8.29 -8.03 10.33
C ASP A 106 -8.22 -9.36 9.55
N LYS A 107 -7.03 -9.98 9.51
CA LYS A 107 -6.86 -11.28 8.86
C LYS A 107 -7.60 -12.39 9.61
N ALA A 108 -7.49 -12.42 10.93
CA ALA A 108 -8.18 -13.39 11.78
C ALA A 108 -9.71 -13.28 11.64
N GLU A 109 -10.25 -12.04 11.67
CA GLU A 109 -11.67 -11.80 11.46
C GLU A 109 -12.14 -12.26 10.06
N TRP A 110 -11.31 -12.04 9.02
CA TRP A 110 -11.62 -12.54 7.69
C TRP A 110 -11.68 -14.05 7.62
N ASP A 111 -10.73 -14.75 8.25
CA ASP A 111 -10.71 -16.21 8.27
C ASP A 111 -11.95 -16.76 8.98
N ASP A 112 -12.32 -16.14 10.11
CA ASP A 112 -13.52 -16.48 10.85
C ASP A 112 -14.79 -16.25 10.01
N PHE A 113 -14.88 -15.11 9.34
CA PHE A 113 -15.96 -14.82 8.39
C PHE A 113 -16.04 -15.89 7.28
N GLN A 114 -14.91 -16.32 6.71
CA GLN A 114 -14.90 -17.36 5.67
C GLN A 114 -15.42 -18.71 6.21
N VAL A 115 -15.06 -19.07 7.44
CA VAL A 115 -15.58 -20.27 8.11
C VAL A 115 -17.10 -20.14 8.29
N ARG A 116 -17.58 -19.03 8.82
CA ARG A 116 -19.02 -18.78 9.04
C ARG A 116 -19.82 -18.79 7.74
N ILE A 117 -19.33 -18.15 6.68
CA ILE A 117 -19.97 -18.17 5.35
C ILE A 117 -20.07 -19.58 4.78
N LYS A 118 -19.01 -20.38 4.91
CA LYS A 118 -19.02 -21.77 4.46
C LYS A 118 -20.07 -22.56 5.22
N LYS A 119 -20.08 -22.49 6.55
CA LYS A 119 -21.05 -23.18 7.41
C LYS A 119 -22.48 -22.72 7.13
N TRP A 120 -22.70 -21.44 6.91
CA TRP A 120 -24.00 -20.90 6.53
C TRP A 120 -24.50 -21.49 5.19
N LYS A 121 -23.63 -21.59 4.18
CA LYS A 121 -23.97 -22.22 2.89
C LYS A 121 -24.32 -23.69 3.05
N ASP A 122 -23.60 -24.42 3.91
CA ASP A 122 -23.86 -25.82 4.17
C ASP A 122 -25.18 -25.99 4.96
N PHE A 123 -25.44 -25.13 5.93
CA PHE A 123 -26.75 -25.07 6.64
C PHE A 123 -27.90 -24.81 5.66
N GLN A 124 -27.77 -23.80 4.75
CA GLN A 124 -28.79 -23.50 3.74
C GLN A 124 -29.07 -24.70 2.80
N LYS A 125 -28.05 -25.45 2.41
CA LYS A 125 -28.22 -26.68 1.62
C LYS A 125 -28.95 -27.74 2.39
N LEU A 126 -28.63 -27.91 3.70
CA LEU A 126 -29.26 -28.86 4.57
C LEU A 126 -30.76 -28.56 4.76
N MET A 127 -31.08 -27.28 5.01
CA MET A 127 -32.49 -26.84 5.19
C MET A 127 -33.32 -26.94 3.92
N LYS A 128 -32.71 -26.90 2.74
CA LYS A 128 -33.38 -27.15 1.45
C LYS A 128 -33.48 -28.60 1.07
N SER A 129 -32.85 -29.49 1.84
CA SER A 129 -32.97 -30.95 1.61
C SER A 129 -34.21 -31.50 2.29
N ASP A 130 -34.85 -32.52 1.67
CA ASP A 130 -36.03 -33.19 2.26
C ASP A 130 -35.66 -34.09 3.46
N LYS A 131 -34.46 -33.97 4.03
CA LYS A 131 -34.01 -34.74 5.17
C LYS A 131 -34.67 -34.22 6.44
N PRO A 132 -35.33 -35.12 7.22
CA PRO A 132 -35.92 -34.69 8.47
C PRO A 132 -34.82 -34.27 9.50
N MET A 133 -35.08 -33.23 10.29
CA MET A 133 -34.12 -32.65 11.24
C MET A 133 -33.55 -33.72 12.24
N TRP A 134 -34.34 -34.71 12.64
CA TRP A 134 -33.90 -35.78 13.54
C TRP A 134 -32.86 -36.74 12.90
N SER A 135 -32.69 -36.72 11.58
CA SER A 135 -31.65 -37.48 10.88
C SER A 135 -30.29 -36.76 10.75
N ILE A 136 -30.24 -35.51 11.21
CA ILE A 136 -29.02 -34.69 11.15
C ILE A 136 -28.14 -35.05 12.36
N ASN A 137 -26.82 -35.07 12.16
CA ASN A 137 -25.85 -35.28 13.25
C ASN A 137 -26.09 -34.25 14.37
N PRO A 138 -26.31 -34.65 15.63
CA PRO A 138 -26.52 -33.75 16.77
C PRO A 138 -25.40 -32.77 16.98
N GLU A 139 -24.13 -33.14 16.77
CA GLU A 139 -22.97 -32.26 16.89
C GLU A 139 -23.02 -31.09 15.86
N LEU A 140 -23.45 -31.40 14.63
CA LEU A 140 -23.63 -30.42 13.58
C LEU A 140 -24.77 -29.44 13.89
N LEU A 141 -25.85 -29.93 14.49
CA LEU A 141 -26.96 -29.09 14.96
C LEU A 141 -26.52 -28.13 16.07
N LEU A 142 -25.74 -28.63 17.03
CA LEU A 142 -25.17 -27.80 18.09
C LEU A 142 -24.26 -26.72 17.51
N GLU A 143 -23.40 -27.07 16.55
CA GLU A 143 -22.54 -26.08 15.87
C GLU A 143 -23.36 -24.99 15.17
N TYR A 144 -24.45 -25.34 14.47
CA TYR A 144 -25.33 -24.37 13.84
C TYR A 144 -26.11 -23.52 14.85
N MET A 145 -26.45 -24.08 16.00
CA MET A 145 -27.07 -23.35 17.11
C MET A 145 -26.11 -22.33 17.71
N ASP A 146 -24.88 -22.73 17.99
CA ASP A 146 -23.83 -21.88 18.54
C ASP A 146 -23.51 -20.70 17.59
N MET A 147 -23.62 -20.94 16.28
CA MET A 147 -23.49 -19.89 15.25
C MET A 147 -24.74 -19.01 15.08
N GLY A 148 -25.84 -19.31 15.78
CA GLY A 148 -27.11 -18.59 15.71
C GLY A 148 -27.95 -18.89 14.45
N PHE A 149 -27.60 -19.90 13.65
CA PHE A 149 -28.29 -20.16 12.37
C PHE A 149 -29.67 -20.78 12.53
N LEU A 150 -29.96 -21.42 13.69
CA LEU A 150 -31.26 -21.98 13.98
C LEU A 150 -32.27 -20.88 14.39
N ASP A 151 -31.79 -19.83 15.05
CA ASP A 151 -32.63 -18.72 15.51
C ASP A 151 -32.82 -17.68 14.41
N ASN A 152 -31.73 -17.35 13.71
CA ASN A 152 -31.71 -16.40 12.62
C ASN A 152 -30.79 -16.89 11.49
N ALA A 153 -31.40 -17.38 10.41
CA ALA A 153 -30.69 -17.90 9.24
C ALA A 153 -30.17 -16.80 8.29
N GLU A 154 -29.96 -15.58 8.78
CA GLU A 154 -29.41 -14.50 7.98
C GLU A 154 -27.98 -14.82 7.52
N ARG A 155 -27.68 -14.35 6.33
CA ARG A 155 -26.32 -14.51 5.78
C ARG A 155 -25.34 -13.67 6.58
N PRO A 156 -24.21 -14.24 7.05
CA PRO A 156 -23.16 -13.45 7.65
C PRO A 156 -22.70 -12.30 6.73
N VAL A 157 -22.51 -11.12 7.29
CA VAL A 157 -22.08 -9.92 6.57
C VAL A 157 -20.66 -9.59 6.93
N TRP A 158 -19.84 -9.31 5.91
CA TRP A 158 -18.48 -8.84 6.12
C TRP A 158 -18.48 -7.36 6.52
N LYS A 159 -17.57 -6.96 7.40
CA LYS A 159 -17.51 -5.57 7.92
C LYS A 159 -17.13 -4.52 6.87
N TYR A 160 -16.42 -4.92 5.82
CA TYR A 160 -16.10 -4.03 4.70
C TYR A 160 -17.04 -4.24 3.52
N ALA A 161 -17.20 -3.21 2.69
CA ALA A 161 -18.11 -3.24 1.54
C ALA A 161 -17.79 -4.34 0.52
N GLN A 162 -16.53 -4.72 0.40
CA GLN A 162 -16.07 -5.77 -0.49
C GLN A 162 -15.79 -7.06 0.29
N GLU A 163 -16.40 -8.18 -0.11
CA GLU A 163 -16.13 -9.50 0.49
C GLU A 163 -14.79 -10.08 0.03
N ARG A 164 -13.72 -9.48 0.53
CA ARG A 164 -12.32 -9.90 0.30
C ARG A 164 -11.47 -9.55 1.51
N LEU A 165 -10.25 -10.06 1.55
CA LEU A 165 -9.24 -9.56 2.49
C LEU A 165 -9.13 -8.04 2.39
N PRO A 166 -9.12 -7.32 3.53
CA PRO A 166 -9.06 -5.88 3.54
C PRO A 166 -7.75 -5.39 2.90
N ARG A 167 -7.86 -4.35 2.10
CA ARG A 167 -6.71 -3.63 1.54
C ARG A 167 -6.45 -2.40 2.38
N ILE A 168 -5.29 -2.37 3.00
CA ILE A 168 -4.94 -1.41 4.05
C ILE A 168 -3.86 -0.48 3.52
N PHE A 169 -3.99 0.81 3.84
CA PHE A 169 -3.00 1.82 3.51
C PHE A 169 -2.52 2.51 4.80
N LEU A 170 -1.22 2.44 5.08
CA LEU A 170 -0.57 3.12 6.18
C LEU A 170 0.10 4.40 5.69
N ILE A 171 -0.26 5.54 6.28
CA ILE A 171 0.41 6.83 6.06
C ILE A 171 1.30 7.11 7.26
N ILE A 172 2.57 7.46 7.03
CA ILE A 172 3.53 7.88 8.06
C ILE A 172 3.94 9.32 7.73
N ASP A 173 3.39 10.27 8.47
CA ASP A 173 3.60 11.71 8.23
C ASP A 173 4.33 12.36 9.39
N ASP A 174 5.26 13.27 9.07
CA ASP A 174 6.05 14.12 9.98
C ASP A 174 6.72 13.37 11.17
N SER A 175 7.05 12.10 10.96
CA SER A 175 7.61 11.21 12.01
C SER A 175 9.14 11.28 12.11
N MET A 176 9.80 12.15 11.33
CA MET A 176 11.26 12.32 11.40
C MET A 176 11.69 12.84 12.77
N GLY A 177 12.70 12.18 13.37
CA GLY A 177 13.19 12.53 14.71
C GLY A 177 12.38 11.94 15.88
N THR A 178 11.34 11.16 15.60
CA THR A 178 10.58 10.43 16.64
C THR A 178 11.18 9.04 16.91
N ASP A 179 10.72 8.39 17.98
CA ASP A 179 11.14 7.02 18.34
C ASP A 179 10.80 5.98 17.26
N LEU A 180 9.81 6.25 16.41
CA LEU A 180 9.48 5.41 15.26
C LEU A 180 10.67 5.27 14.29
N MET A 181 11.48 6.31 14.12
CA MET A 181 12.65 6.29 13.22
C MET A 181 13.87 5.60 13.83
N ASN A 182 13.80 5.18 15.09
CA ASN A 182 14.87 4.42 15.73
C ASN A 182 15.02 3.05 15.00
N PRO A 183 16.23 2.57 14.72
CA PRO A 183 16.46 1.25 14.11
C PRO A 183 15.78 0.08 14.84
N LYS A 184 15.54 0.21 16.15
CA LYS A 184 14.89 -0.82 16.97
C LYS A 184 13.36 -0.80 16.90
N SER A 185 12.73 0.18 16.27
CA SER A 185 11.26 0.25 16.13
C SER A 185 10.67 -0.81 15.21
N GLY A 186 11.50 -1.44 14.37
CA GLY A 186 11.03 -2.42 13.37
C GLY A 186 10.53 -1.80 12.07
N LEU A 187 10.51 -0.46 11.92
CA LEU A 187 10.00 0.22 10.74
C LEU A 187 10.67 -0.24 9.43
N THR A 188 12.01 -0.37 9.43
CA THR A 188 12.74 -0.87 8.26
C THR A 188 12.27 -2.27 7.86
N ASN A 189 12.09 -3.16 8.85
CA ASN A 189 11.61 -4.53 8.61
C ASN A 189 10.16 -4.53 8.07
N LEU A 190 9.29 -3.68 8.63
CA LEU A 190 7.92 -3.50 8.13
C LEU A 190 7.94 -3.06 6.66
N CYS A 191 8.71 -2.03 6.30
CA CYS A 191 8.81 -1.53 4.93
C CYS A 191 9.33 -2.59 3.93
N ILE A 192 10.27 -3.44 4.35
CA ILE A 192 10.78 -4.52 3.49
C ILE A 192 9.74 -5.63 3.33
N LYS A 193 9.01 -5.97 4.39
CA LYS A 193 8.07 -7.10 4.43
C LYS A 193 6.60 -6.71 4.24
N HIS A 194 6.29 -5.45 3.96
CA HIS A 194 4.93 -4.92 3.96
C HIS A 194 3.91 -5.72 3.13
N ARG A 195 4.38 -6.40 2.07
CA ARG A 195 3.53 -7.26 1.21
C ARG A 195 3.26 -8.64 1.80
N HIS A 196 4.01 -9.04 2.82
CA HIS A 196 4.00 -10.41 3.35
C HIS A 196 3.46 -10.48 4.78
N ILE A 197 3.12 -9.36 5.42
CA ILE A 197 2.57 -9.36 6.77
C ILE A 197 1.20 -10.05 6.80
N ALA A 198 0.83 -10.58 7.95
CA ALA A 198 -0.44 -11.27 8.18
C ALA A 198 -0.76 -12.28 7.06
N GLU A 199 0.17 -13.23 6.83
CA GLU A 199 0.05 -14.32 5.84
C GLU A 199 -0.26 -13.84 4.40
N GLY A 200 0.27 -12.68 4.03
CA GLY A 200 0.11 -12.13 2.67
C GLY A 200 -1.11 -11.22 2.51
N THR A 201 -1.78 -10.83 3.58
CA THR A 201 -2.74 -9.70 3.55
C THR A 201 -2.03 -8.47 3.00
N GLY A 202 -0.84 -8.19 3.53
CA GLY A 202 -0.02 -7.07 3.07
C GLY A 202 -0.64 -5.70 3.32
N ILE A 203 0.18 -4.66 3.27
CA ILE A 203 -0.27 -3.27 3.32
C ILE A 203 0.47 -2.42 2.31
N SER A 204 -0.14 -1.31 1.89
CA SER A 204 0.58 -0.21 1.25
C SER A 204 1.08 0.77 2.31
N ILE A 205 2.26 1.34 2.10
CA ILE A 205 2.86 2.31 3.02
C ILE A 205 3.24 3.57 2.25
N ALA A 206 2.85 4.74 2.75
CA ALA A 206 3.40 6.02 2.32
C ALA A 206 4.20 6.65 3.46
N MET A 207 5.47 6.97 3.22
CA MET A 207 6.33 7.71 4.13
C MET A 207 6.58 9.10 3.59
N LEU A 208 6.19 10.12 4.36
CA LEU A 208 6.35 11.52 4.00
C LEU A 208 7.56 12.08 4.75
N VAL A 209 8.58 12.47 3.99
CA VAL A 209 9.88 12.85 4.55
C VAL A 209 10.35 14.19 4.02
N GLN A 210 11.14 14.89 4.83
CA GLN A 210 11.66 16.20 4.42
C GLN A 210 12.91 16.06 3.54
N SER A 211 13.65 14.97 3.65
CA SER A 211 14.84 14.70 2.88
C SER A 211 14.96 13.23 2.50
N TYR A 212 15.33 12.98 1.25
CA TYR A 212 15.49 11.61 0.73
C TYR A 212 16.72 10.90 1.30
N SER A 213 17.83 11.61 1.49
CA SER A 213 19.14 10.99 1.76
C SER A 213 20.02 11.71 2.77
N ALA A 214 19.49 12.55 3.66
CA ALA A 214 20.27 13.20 4.72
C ALA A 214 20.72 12.20 5.78
N GLN A 215 21.65 12.59 6.68
CA GLN A 215 22.11 11.74 7.78
C GLN A 215 20.96 11.23 8.68
N GLN A 216 19.88 11.98 8.78
CA GLN A 216 18.62 11.59 9.44
C GLN A 216 17.51 11.22 8.43
N GLY A 217 17.87 10.93 7.18
CA GLY A 217 16.94 10.56 6.13
C GLY A 217 16.49 9.09 6.22
N ILE A 218 15.79 8.67 5.18
CA ILE A 218 15.28 7.29 5.08
C ILE A 218 16.44 6.30 4.94
N ALA A 219 16.38 5.22 5.71
CA ALA A 219 17.35 4.13 5.64
C ALA A 219 17.44 3.56 4.21
N ARG A 220 18.66 3.25 3.76
CA ARG A 220 18.92 2.73 2.41
C ARG A 220 18.06 1.51 2.06
N PRO A 221 17.86 0.50 2.94
CA PRO A 221 16.98 -0.63 2.63
C PRO A 221 15.53 -0.24 2.34
N ILE A 222 15.01 0.83 2.94
CA ILE A 222 13.66 1.32 2.64
C ILE A 222 13.63 1.94 1.24
N ARG A 223 14.63 2.76 0.89
CA ARG A 223 14.72 3.37 -0.45
C ARG A 223 14.84 2.33 -1.55
N GLU A 224 15.67 1.30 -1.36
CA GLU A 224 15.85 0.19 -2.31
C GLU A 224 14.58 -0.67 -2.50
N ASN A 225 13.69 -0.69 -1.53
CA ASN A 225 12.39 -1.37 -1.62
C ASN A 225 11.23 -0.45 -2.04
N CYS A 226 11.50 0.84 -2.25
CA CYS A 226 10.52 1.80 -2.71
C CYS A 226 9.97 1.37 -4.09
N THR A 227 8.65 1.41 -4.22
CA THR A 227 7.98 1.08 -5.49
C THR A 227 7.37 2.30 -6.16
N PHE A 228 7.23 3.40 -5.41
CA PHE A 228 6.68 4.64 -5.92
C PHE A 228 7.30 5.84 -5.18
N LEU A 229 7.90 6.77 -5.92
CA LEU A 229 8.60 7.92 -5.36
C LEU A 229 7.96 9.21 -5.84
N CYS A 230 7.60 10.11 -4.91
CA CYS A 230 7.12 11.45 -5.18
C CYS A 230 8.19 12.47 -4.77
N LEU A 231 8.71 13.21 -5.72
CA LEU A 231 9.74 14.21 -5.54
C LEU A 231 9.15 15.61 -5.67
N PHE A 232 9.03 16.29 -4.57
CA PHE A 232 8.63 17.69 -4.51
C PHE A 232 9.82 18.61 -4.76
N LYS A 233 9.56 19.86 -5.12
CA LYS A 233 10.61 20.85 -5.40
C LYS A 233 11.64 20.88 -4.28
N ASN A 234 12.90 20.66 -4.63
CA ASN A 234 14.05 20.73 -3.75
C ASN A 234 15.13 21.60 -4.39
N ASN A 235 15.69 22.51 -3.62
CA ASN A 235 16.71 23.43 -4.12
C ASN A 235 18.13 22.87 -4.01
N SER A 236 18.29 21.60 -3.58
CA SER A 236 19.61 20.98 -3.46
C SER A 236 19.91 20.14 -4.69
N GLU A 237 20.73 20.67 -5.59
CA GLU A 237 21.26 19.95 -6.76
C GLU A 237 21.93 18.63 -6.38
N GLN A 238 22.65 18.61 -5.24
CA GLN A 238 23.29 17.41 -4.74
C GLN A 238 22.28 16.30 -4.40
N GLN A 239 21.12 16.64 -3.84
CA GLN A 239 20.09 15.64 -3.57
C GLN A 239 19.46 15.13 -4.87
N ILE A 240 19.20 16.01 -5.83
CA ILE A 240 18.64 15.61 -7.14
C ILE A 240 19.61 14.71 -7.88
N LYS A 241 20.91 15.03 -7.87
CA LYS A 241 21.95 14.17 -8.46
C LYS A 241 21.99 12.79 -7.82
N LYS A 242 21.96 12.72 -6.49
CA LYS A 242 21.93 11.44 -5.78
C LYS A 242 20.67 10.63 -6.07
N ILE A 243 19.52 11.28 -6.18
CA ILE A 243 18.29 10.62 -6.59
C ILE A 243 18.43 10.09 -8.02
N TYR A 244 18.96 10.90 -8.95
CA TYR A 244 19.24 10.44 -10.31
C TYR A 244 20.14 9.20 -10.35
N GLU A 245 21.24 9.19 -9.57
CA GLU A 245 22.16 8.05 -9.48
C GLU A 245 21.46 6.75 -8.99
N GLU A 246 20.45 6.88 -8.12
CA GLU A 246 19.68 5.73 -7.62
C GLU A 246 18.53 5.31 -8.56
N VAL A 247 17.93 6.23 -9.32
CA VAL A 247 16.63 5.97 -10.01
C VAL A 247 16.58 6.40 -11.48
N GLY A 248 17.61 7.07 -11.98
CA GLY A 248 17.63 7.69 -13.32
C GLY A 248 17.50 6.71 -14.49
N ASP A 249 17.84 5.42 -14.26
CA ASP A 249 17.72 4.34 -15.23
C ASP A 249 18.38 4.67 -16.60
N LYS A 250 17.60 4.72 -17.67
CA LYS A 250 18.07 4.98 -19.05
C LYS A 250 18.19 6.48 -19.41
N LEU A 251 17.78 7.38 -18.51
CA LEU A 251 17.86 8.81 -18.74
C LEU A 251 19.29 9.32 -18.54
N THR A 252 19.67 10.37 -19.28
CA THR A 252 20.84 11.15 -18.92
C THR A 252 20.53 12.07 -17.72
N GLU A 253 21.57 12.52 -17.00
CA GLU A 253 21.40 13.47 -15.89
C GLU A 253 20.65 14.74 -16.34
N GLU A 254 20.97 15.25 -17.53
CA GLU A 254 20.31 16.42 -18.10
C GLU A 254 18.82 16.17 -18.42
N GLN A 255 18.49 15.01 -18.98
CA GLN A 255 17.08 14.64 -19.25
C GLN A 255 16.28 14.54 -17.95
N PHE A 256 16.85 13.89 -16.94
CA PHE A 256 16.21 13.78 -15.63
C PHE A 256 16.00 15.15 -14.98
N ALA A 257 17.01 16.02 -15.03
CA ALA A 257 16.92 17.37 -14.48
C ALA A 257 15.81 18.21 -15.17
N LYS A 258 15.74 18.17 -16.50
CA LYS A 258 14.68 18.85 -17.28
C LYS A 258 13.28 18.31 -16.93
N MET A 259 13.13 17.00 -16.81
CA MET A 259 11.85 16.39 -16.40
C MET A 259 11.47 16.81 -14.99
N PHE A 260 12.42 16.81 -14.06
CA PHE A 260 12.18 17.23 -12.68
C PHE A 260 11.82 18.71 -12.60
N GLU A 261 12.52 19.58 -13.31
CA GLU A 261 12.21 21.00 -13.39
C GLU A 261 10.79 21.23 -13.93
N TYR A 262 10.46 20.61 -15.05
CA TYR A 262 9.10 20.68 -15.63
C TYR A 262 8.02 20.20 -14.66
N ALA A 263 8.26 19.07 -13.99
CA ALA A 263 7.28 18.48 -13.07
C ALA A 263 7.10 19.28 -11.78
N THR A 264 8.08 20.14 -11.42
CA THR A 264 8.08 20.89 -10.16
C THR A 264 8.05 22.41 -10.35
N ASN A 265 7.75 22.90 -11.57
CA ASN A 265 7.74 24.34 -11.90
C ASN A 265 6.57 25.11 -11.26
N GLU A 266 5.48 24.42 -10.94
CA GLU A 266 4.29 25.00 -10.30
C GLU A 266 4.30 24.80 -8.78
N PRO A 267 3.64 25.68 -8.01
CA PRO A 267 3.43 25.45 -6.57
C PRO A 267 2.78 24.09 -6.30
N TYR A 268 3.27 23.38 -5.27
CA TYR A 268 2.77 22.07 -4.84
C TYR A 268 2.82 20.95 -5.91
N SER A 269 3.52 21.20 -7.01
CA SER A 269 3.74 20.19 -8.04
C SER A 269 4.94 19.31 -7.70
N PHE A 270 4.93 18.09 -8.22
CA PHE A 270 5.94 17.06 -7.92
C PHE A 270 6.11 16.11 -9.10
N MET A 271 7.27 15.46 -9.17
CA MET A 271 7.55 14.38 -10.08
C MET A 271 7.30 13.04 -9.39
N CYS A 272 6.54 12.16 -10.02
CA CYS A 272 6.42 10.77 -9.60
C CYS A 272 7.33 9.87 -10.43
N ILE A 273 7.89 8.86 -9.77
CA ILE A 273 8.64 7.76 -10.39
C ILE A 273 8.00 6.46 -9.92
N ASP A 274 7.41 5.73 -10.86
CA ASP A 274 6.81 4.41 -10.63
C ASP A 274 7.84 3.33 -11.01
N PHE A 275 8.30 2.53 -10.04
CA PHE A 275 9.26 1.46 -10.27
C PHE A 275 8.59 0.13 -10.71
N ALA A 276 7.26 0.08 -10.66
CA ALA A 276 6.47 -1.06 -11.12
C ALA A 276 5.34 -0.63 -12.08
N PRO A 277 5.65 0.21 -13.09
CA PRO A 277 4.63 0.78 -13.95
C PRO A 277 3.89 -0.31 -14.73
N LYS A 278 2.66 -0.02 -15.13
CA LYS A 278 1.85 -0.92 -15.98
C LYS A 278 2.40 -1.01 -17.40
N LYS A 279 2.96 0.10 -17.88
CA LYS A 279 3.68 0.21 -19.14
C LYS A 279 5.00 0.95 -18.89
N PRO A 280 6.10 0.59 -19.56
CA PRO A 280 7.41 1.23 -19.34
C PRO A 280 7.39 2.76 -19.48
N GLU A 281 6.61 3.29 -20.42
CA GLU A 281 6.43 4.72 -20.67
C GLU A 281 5.70 5.45 -19.55
N TYR A 282 5.05 4.75 -18.64
CA TYR A 282 4.32 5.33 -17.50
C TYR A 282 5.16 5.48 -16.24
N LYS A 283 6.47 5.29 -16.35
CA LYS A 283 7.42 5.37 -15.22
C LYS A 283 7.45 6.75 -14.58
N PHE A 284 7.43 7.81 -15.38
CA PHE A 284 7.54 9.17 -14.89
C PHE A 284 6.24 9.94 -15.07
N ARG A 285 5.85 10.73 -14.06
CA ARG A 285 4.64 11.56 -14.11
C ARG A 285 4.88 12.93 -13.46
N LYS A 286 4.18 13.94 -13.98
CA LYS A 286 3.94 15.18 -13.25
C LYS A 286 2.68 15.02 -12.44
N ARG A 287 2.76 15.15 -11.12
CA ARG A 287 1.70 14.81 -10.19
C ARG A 287 1.19 13.36 -10.43
N PHE A 288 -0.11 13.11 -10.32
CA PHE A 288 -0.73 11.82 -10.70
C PHE A 288 -1.44 11.89 -12.06
N GLU A 289 -1.35 13.02 -12.76
CA GLU A 289 -2.23 13.41 -13.86
C GLU A 289 -1.57 13.26 -15.23
N GLU A 290 -0.26 13.50 -15.36
CA GLU A 290 0.42 13.63 -16.65
C GLU A 290 1.63 12.69 -16.72
N TYR A 291 1.66 11.82 -17.74
CA TYR A 291 2.83 10.98 -18.01
C TYR A 291 3.91 11.77 -18.75
N LEU A 292 5.15 11.64 -18.29
CA LEU A 292 6.32 12.27 -18.91
C LEU A 292 7.03 11.24 -19.77
N ILE A 293 6.72 11.25 -21.06
CA ILE A 293 7.21 10.27 -22.03
C ILE A 293 8.48 10.80 -22.70
N THR A 294 9.56 10.02 -22.66
CA THR A 294 10.81 10.38 -23.36
C THR A 294 10.82 9.79 -24.77
N PRO A 295 11.37 10.51 -25.76
CA PRO A 295 11.43 10.03 -27.16
C PRO A 295 12.14 8.67 -27.33
N SER A 296 13.09 8.34 -26.43
CA SER A 296 13.84 7.07 -26.50
C SER A 296 13.04 5.82 -26.07
N VAL A 297 11.84 5.99 -25.52
CA VAL A 297 10.94 4.89 -25.13
C VAL A 297 9.87 4.64 -26.20
N ALA A 298 9.61 5.61 -27.07
CA ALA A 298 8.64 5.51 -28.16
C ALA A 298 9.18 4.77 -29.40
N ASP A 299 10.51 4.62 -29.52
CA ASP A 299 11.17 4.03 -30.69
C ASP A 299 11.68 2.59 -30.46
N THR A 300 11.32 1.96 -29.36
CA THR A 300 11.61 0.53 -29.05
C THR A 300 10.34 -0.27 -28.79
#